data_bd7752d71a92fc026ca274f7ed79023f
#
_entry.id   bd7752d71a92fc026ca274f7ed79023f
#
_cell.length_a   1.000
_cell.length_b   1.000
_cell.length_c   1.000
_cell.angle_alpha   90.00
_cell.angle_beta   90.00
_cell.angle_gamma   90.00
#
_symmetry.space_group_name_H-M   'P 1'
#
loop_
_entity.id
_entity.type
_entity.pdbx_description
1 polymer ?
#
loop_
_entity_poly.entity_id
_entity_poly.type
_entity_poly.pdbx_seq_one_letter_code
_entity_poly.pdbx_strand_id
1 'polypeptide(L)'
;MDTINDLFSLLSNFLWGWPMIILLLGTHLFLTFRLRIPQRKLLTGIRLSVKPDANAKGDVSQFGALATALAATIGTGNIVGVATAVALGGPGAVLWCWLTGIFGMSTKYAEGLLAVKYRVKASDGRMYGGPMYALERGLNMRWLAILFAVFTALASFGIGCTVQANSIALLAYETFGLPTWLVGIFVCLLAAMVILGGIKAIARVCTILVPFMAILYVLGCVVILIMNSDYVWPAVELIVTSAFNPSAAGGGFMGATVMMAARYGIARGLFSNESGMGSAPIVAAAAQTRNPVRQALVSSTGTFWDTVVICAMTGLVLVSSILAYPDITFADGAALTKVAFSKIPYIGAPLLTFGILTFAFSTILGWSYYGESAVNYIEGRRINRFYRILYIVALFFGSIINLDIIWNIADCMNALMAIPNLVALLLLSGIAAEETKKYLWANRLDDEMEED
;
A
#
# COMPACT_ATOMS: atom_id res chain seq x y z
N MET A 1 2.92 -31.27 1.09
CA MET A 1 2.62 -29.83 0.91
C MET A 1 2.52 -29.10 2.24
N ASP A 2 1.98 -29.75 3.26
CA ASP A 2 1.79 -29.17 4.59
C ASP A 2 3.11 -28.67 5.24
N THR A 3 4.19 -29.46 5.17
CA THR A 3 5.51 -29.08 5.74
C THR A 3 6.11 -27.82 5.09
N ILE A 4 5.91 -27.60 3.78
CA ILE A 4 6.40 -26.41 3.07
C ILE A 4 5.53 -25.20 3.43
N ASN A 5 4.23 -25.37 3.51
CA ASN A 5 3.31 -24.31 3.94
C ASN A 5 3.60 -23.87 5.37
N ASP A 6 3.84 -24.83 6.28
CA ASP A 6 4.21 -24.56 7.67
C ASP A 6 5.53 -23.78 7.77
N LEU A 7 6.53 -24.14 6.95
CA LEU A 7 7.81 -23.43 6.91
C LEU A 7 7.63 -21.98 6.46
N PHE A 8 6.90 -21.72 5.38
CA PHE A 8 6.64 -20.35 4.92
C PHE A 8 5.75 -19.57 5.88
N SER A 9 4.80 -20.22 6.53
CA SER A 9 3.99 -19.59 7.58
C SER A 9 4.85 -19.17 8.79
N LEU A 10 5.74 -20.03 9.27
CA LEU A 10 6.69 -19.70 10.34
C LEU A 10 7.62 -18.55 9.93
N LEU A 11 8.15 -18.60 8.71
CA LEU A 11 9.02 -17.56 8.17
C LEU A 11 8.28 -16.22 8.04
N SER A 12 7.06 -16.21 7.50
CA SER A 12 6.23 -15.02 7.39
C SER A 12 5.93 -14.43 8.77
N ASN A 13 5.55 -15.26 9.75
CA ASN A 13 5.29 -14.80 11.12
C ASN A 13 6.55 -14.23 11.80
N PHE A 14 7.73 -14.75 11.51
CA PHE A 14 9.00 -14.20 11.99
C PHE A 14 9.32 -12.87 11.31
N LEU A 15 9.24 -12.82 9.98
CA LEU A 15 9.55 -11.62 9.18
C LEU A 15 8.61 -10.45 9.52
N TRP A 16 7.29 -10.70 9.62
CA TRP A 16 6.31 -9.69 10.04
C TRP A 16 6.20 -9.53 11.56
N GLY A 17 7.12 -10.14 12.30
CA GLY A 17 7.24 -10.00 13.73
C GLY A 17 7.98 -8.72 14.15
N TRP A 18 8.39 -8.69 15.43
CA TRP A 18 9.08 -7.55 16.04
C TRP A 18 10.34 -7.08 15.30
N PRO A 19 11.18 -7.95 14.70
CA PRO A 19 12.37 -7.48 13.99
C PRO A 19 12.04 -6.51 12.85
N MET A 20 11.07 -6.87 12.00
CA MET A 20 10.67 -6.01 10.88
C MET A 20 9.91 -4.77 11.36
N ILE A 21 9.05 -4.92 12.37
CA ILE A 21 8.31 -3.80 12.97
C ILE A 21 9.28 -2.74 13.50
N ILE A 22 10.30 -3.16 14.27
CA ILE A 22 11.30 -2.25 14.82
C ILE A 22 12.12 -1.60 13.71
N LEU A 23 12.51 -2.36 12.70
CA LEU A 23 13.31 -1.85 11.59
C LEU A 23 12.52 -0.81 10.77
N LEU A 24 11.28 -1.11 10.39
CA LEU A 24 10.43 -0.20 9.60
C LEU A 24 10.03 1.03 10.41
N LEU A 25 9.46 0.85 11.60
CA LEU A 25 9.03 1.97 12.44
C LEU A 25 10.22 2.82 12.90
N GLY A 26 11.35 2.18 13.23
CA GLY A 26 12.59 2.87 13.56
C GLY A 26 13.09 3.73 12.40
N THR A 27 13.04 3.19 11.17
CA THR A 27 13.38 3.97 9.96
C THR A 27 12.41 5.12 9.73
N HIS A 28 11.10 4.92 9.97
CA HIS A 28 10.10 5.99 9.85
C HIS A 28 10.39 7.15 10.82
N LEU A 29 10.68 6.84 12.08
CA LEU A 29 11.04 7.83 13.08
C LEU A 29 12.36 8.50 12.74
N PHE A 30 13.41 7.73 12.42
CA PHE A 30 14.72 8.26 12.02
C PHE A 30 14.59 9.24 10.86
N LEU A 31 13.92 8.87 9.78
CA LEU A 31 13.74 9.75 8.61
C LEU A 31 12.85 10.96 8.92
N THR A 32 11.85 10.82 9.80
CA THR A 32 11.02 11.95 10.23
C THR A 32 11.88 13.06 10.84
N PHE A 33 12.78 12.72 11.75
CA PHE A 33 13.67 13.71 12.37
C PHE A 33 14.81 14.14 11.45
N ARG A 34 15.41 13.20 10.70
CA ARG A 34 16.51 13.48 9.76
C ARG A 34 16.12 14.47 8.68
N LEU A 35 14.88 14.38 8.18
CA LEU A 35 14.35 15.25 7.12
C LEU A 35 13.61 16.49 7.65
N ARG A 36 13.62 16.71 8.98
CA ARG A 36 12.99 17.84 9.68
C ARG A 36 11.47 17.88 9.52
N ILE A 37 10.82 16.72 9.66
CA ILE A 37 9.36 16.55 9.66
C ILE A 37 8.73 17.07 8.35
N PRO A 38 8.99 16.41 7.19
CA PRO A 38 8.43 16.82 5.89
C PRO A 38 6.89 16.76 5.87
N GLN A 39 6.25 16.01 6.78
CA GLN A 39 4.79 15.97 6.97
C GLN A 39 4.16 17.35 7.13
N ARG A 40 4.89 18.35 7.64
CA ARG A 40 4.43 19.74 7.74
C ARG A 40 4.09 20.36 6.37
N LYS A 41 4.60 19.79 5.29
CA LYS A 41 4.37 20.24 3.92
C LYS A 41 3.32 19.40 3.18
N LEU A 42 2.49 18.64 3.92
CA LEU A 42 1.43 17.80 3.35
C LEU A 42 0.54 18.56 2.36
N LEU A 43 0.03 19.73 2.75
CA LEU A 43 -0.83 20.55 1.87
C LEU A 43 -0.10 21.00 0.59
N THR A 44 1.22 21.23 0.67
CA THR A 44 2.05 21.51 -0.52
C THR A 44 2.12 20.27 -1.41
N GLY A 45 2.32 19.06 -0.84
CA GLY A 45 2.31 17.79 -1.58
C GLY A 45 0.98 17.54 -2.28
N ILE A 46 -0.14 17.76 -1.60
CA ILE A 46 -1.49 17.63 -2.17
C ILE A 46 -1.67 18.63 -3.33
N ARG A 47 -1.28 19.89 -3.16
CA ARG A 47 -1.37 20.90 -4.22
C ARG A 47 -0.50 20.52 -5.44
N LEU A 48 0.72 20.03 -5.22
CA LEU A 48 1.61 19.60 -6.28
C LEU A 48 1.07 18.37 -7.03
N SER A 49 0.39 17.46 -6.36
CA SER A 49 -0.16 16.25 -7.01
C SER A 49 -1.18 16.59 -8.11
N VAL A 50 -1.97 17.63 -7.91
CA VAL A 50 -3.01 18.05 -8.87
C VAL A 50 -2.53 19.13 -9.87
N LYS A 51 -1.36 19.75 -9.65
CA LYS A 51 -0.81 20.75 -10.54
C LYS A 51 0.09 20.09 -11.60
N PRO A 52 -0.27 20.16 -12.89
CA PRO A 52 0.58 19.58 -13.95
C PRO A 52 1.95 20.26 -14.02
N ASP A 53 2.98 19.47 -14.26
CA ASP A 53 4.34 19.93 -14.57
C ASP A 53 4.71 19.52 -16.01
N ALA A 54 3.97 20.05 -16.97
CA ALA A 54 3.94 19.59 -18.36
C ALA A 54 5.30 19.65 -19.09
N ASN A 55 6.20 20.52 -18.65
CA ASN A 55 7.51 20.71 -19.27
C ASN A 55 8.61 19.85 -18.62
N ALA A 56 8.28 19.09 -17.57
CA ALA A 56 9.23 18.27 -16.86
C ALA A 56 9.42 16.88 -17.51
N LYS A 57 10.60 16.32 -17.34
CA LYS A 57 10.96 14.97 -17.84
C LYS A 57 10.18 13.90 -17.02
N GLY A 58 9.53 12.94 -17.71
CA GLY A 58 8.80 11.83 -17.11
C GLY A 58 7.80 11.20 -18.08
N ASP A 59 7.24 10.04 -17.71
CA ASP A 59 6.31 9.26 -18.56
C ASP A 59 4.84 9.55 -18.25
N VAL A 60 4.55 9.88 -16.99
CA VAL A 60 3.19 10.10 -16.45
C VAL A 60 3.17 11.35 -15.57
N SER A 61 2.01 11.97 -15.42
CA SER A 61 1.87 13.12 -14.50
C SER A 61 2.16 12.72 -13.04
N GLN A 62 2.47 13.70 -12.18
CA GLN A 62 2.65 13.46 -10.74
C GLN A 62 1.40 12.81 -10.13
N PHE A 63 0.21 13.25 -10.52
CA PHE A 63 -1.04 12.63 -10.09
C PHE A 63 -1.20 11.20 -10.62
N GLY A 64 -0.80 10.94 -11.87
CA GLY A 64 -0.81 9.59 -12.45
C GLY A 64 0.10 8.62 -11.71
N ALA A 65 1.30 9.08 -11.33
CA ALA A 65 2.22 8.30 -10.51
C ALA A 65 1.65 8.04 -9.10
N LEU A 66 1.10 9.07 -8.45
CA LEU A 66 0.45 8.94 -7.15
C LEU A 66 -0.75 7.99 -7.20
N ALA A 67 -1.64 8.16 -8.18
CA ALA A 67 -2.82 7.31 -8.34
C ALA A 67 -2.43 5.84 -8.62
N THR A 68 -1.38 5.60 -9.40
CA THR A 68 -0.87 4.23 -9.62
C THR A 68 -0.26 3.63 -8.34
N ALA A 69 0.45 4.44 -7.54
CA ALA A 69 0.95 4.00 -6.25
C ALA A 69 -0.20 3.69 -5.28
N LEU A 70 -1.21 4.56 -5.21
CA LEU A 70 -2.42 4.35 -4.41
C LEU A 70 -3.25 3.15 -4.90
N ALA A 71 -3.28 2.90 -6.21
CA ALA A 71 -3.93 1.70 -6.75
C ALA A 71 -3.31 0.41 -6.20
N ALA A 72 -2.00 0.39 -6.01
CA ALA A 72 -1.30 -0.76 -5.44
C ALA A 72 -1.51 -0.90 -3.93
N THR A 73 -1.56 0.21 -3.19
CA THR A 73 -1.61 0.24 -1.72
C THR A 73 -3.04 0.21 -1.17
N ILE A 74 -3.98 0.98 -1.76
CA ILE A 74 -5.39 0.95 -1.35
C ILE A 74 -6.03 -0.33 -1.88
N GLY A 75 -6.06 -1.34 -1.04
CA GLY A 75 -6.49 -2.69 -1.38
C GLY A 75 -7.31 -3.34 -0.26
N THR A 76 -7.32 -4.66 -0.28
CA THR A 76 -7.95 -5.46 0.79
C THR A 76 -7.32 -5.19 2.16
N GLY A 77 -6.06 -4.73 2.21
CA GLY A 77 -5.36 -4.36 3.44
C GLY A 77 -6.06 -3.27 4.26
N ASN A 78 -6.61 -2.25 3.60
CA ASN A 78 -7.30 -1.13 4.25
C ASN A 78 -8.65 -1.54 4.87
N ILE A 79 -9.27 -2.58 4.36
CA ILE A 79 -10.59 -3.06 4.78
C ILE A 79 -10.43 -4.27 5.69
N VAL A 80 -9.93 -5.38 5.14
CA VAL A 80 -9.77 -6.66 5.84
C VAL A 80 -8.58 -6.62 6.81
N GLY A 81 -7.48 -5.97 6.42
CA GLY A 81 -6.29 -5.84 7.27
C GLY A 81 -6.58 -5.06 8.55
N VAL A 82 -7.28 -3.93 8.46
CA VAL A 82 -7.67 -3.14 9.64
C VAL A 82 -8.67 -3.93 10.52
N ALA A 83 -9.63 -4.63 9.91
CA ALA A 83 -10.55 -5.48 10.64
C ALA A 83 -9.81 -6.59 11.41
N THR A 84 -8.83 -7.23 10.78
CA THR A 84 -7.96 -8.22 11.44
C THR A 84 -7.16 -7.60 12.58
N ALA A 85 -6.63 -6.37 12.41
CA ALA A 85 -5.91 -5.67 13.47
C ALA A 85 -6.80 -5.41 14.69
N VAL A 86 -8.04 -4.97 14.46
CA VAL A 86 -9.03 -4.74 15.53
C VAL A 86 -9.43 -6.06 16.21
N ALA A 87 -9.65 -7.12 15.44
CA ALA A 87 -10.03 -8.42 15.99
C ALA A 87 -8.93 -9.05 16.87
N LEU A 88 -7.66 -8.98 16.46
CA LEU A 88 -6.54 -9.61 17.14
C LEU A 88 -5.85 -8.70 18.17
N GLY A 89 -5.82 -7.40 17.89
CA GLY A 89 -5.12 -6.40 18.72
C GLY A 89 -6.04 -5.50 19.54
N GLY A 90 -7.36 -5.65 19.38
CA GLY A 90 -8.35 -4.80 20.02
C GLY A 90 -8.44 -3.38 19.43
N PRO A 91 -9.28 -2.51 19.99
CA PRO A 91 -9.50 -1.15 19.48
C PRO A 91 -8.22 -0.31 19.38
N GLY A 92 -7.29 -0.50 20.33
CA GLY A 92 -6.01 0.21 20.39
C GLY A 92 -5.12 -0.02 19.16
N ALA A 93 -5.31 -1.12 18.43
CA ALA A 93 -4.58 -1.40 17.18
C ALA A 93 -4.83 -0.33 16.11
N VAL A 94 -5.99 0.32 16.11
CA VAL A 94 -6.32 1.40 15.16
C VAL A 94 -5.37 2.59 15.35
N LEU A 95 -5.07 2.99 16.58
CA LEU A 95 -4.13 4.08 16.85
C LEU A 95 -2.72 3.73 16.37
N TRP A 96 -2.24 2.53 16.66
CA TRP A 96 -0.91 2.09 16.22
C TRP A 96 -0.82 1.99 14.69
N CYS A 97 -1.87 1.51 14.01
CA CYS A 97 -1.96 1.54 12.55
C CYS A 97 -1.87 2.98 12.03
N TRP A 98 -2.62 3.91 12.61
CA TRP A 98 -2.63 5.32 12.23
C TRP A 98 -1.26 5.99 12.40
N LEU A 99 -0.56 5.73 13.49
CA LEU A 99 0.78 6.25 13.73
C LEU A 99 1.79 5.78 12.66
N THR A 100 1.68 4.55 12.16
CA THR A 100 2.53 4.11 11.04
C THR A 100 2.31 4.95 9.78
N GLY A 101 1.08 5.38 9.53
CA GLY A 101 0.76 6.28 8.43
C GLY A 101 1.45 7.64 8.58
N ILE A 102 1.32 8.25 9.76
CA ILE A 102 1.90 9.59 10.03
C ILE A 102 3.44 9.57 9.86
N PHE A 103 4.11 8.61 10.50
CA PHE A 103 5.58 8.52 10.42
C PHE A 103 6.05 7.93 9.09
N GLY A 104 5.28 7.02 8.49
CA GLY A 104 5.54 6.43 7.17
C GLY A 104 5.59 7.46 6.04
N MET A 105 4.90 8.59 6.17
CA MET A 105 4.97 9.69 5.20
C MET A 105 6.41 10.17 4.95
N SER A 106 7.26 10.22 5.99
CA SER A 106 8.67 10.62 5.82
C SER A 106 9.48 9.57 5.07
N THR A 107 9.19 8.30 5.28
CA THR A 107 9.84 7.21 4.57
C THR A 107 9.42 7.20 3.11
N LYS A 108 8.12 7.33 2.83
CA LYS A 108 7.59 7.44 1.46
C LYS A 108 8.14 8.67 0.73
N TYR A 109 8.35 9.77 1.46
CA TYR A 109 9.04 10.95 0.95
C TYR A 109 10.48 10.61 0.50
N ALA A 110 11.27 9.97 1.38
CA ALA A 110 12.64 9.60 1.07
C ALA A 110 12.72 8.60 -0.09
N GLU A 111 11.81 7.61 -0.14
CA GLU A 111 11.67 6.66 -1.24
C GLU A 111 11.43 7.37 -2.57
N GLY A 112 10.46 8.28 -2.62
CA GLY A 112 10.13 9.05 -3.82
C GLY A 112 11.27 9.97 -4.26
N LEU A 113 11.98 10.58 -3.31
CA LEU A 113 13.16 11.41 -3.58
C LEU A 113 14.28 10.61 -4.25
N LEU A 114 14.68 9.50 -3.62
CA LEU A 114 15.78 8.67 -4.11
C LEU A 114 15.44 8.02 -5.45
N ALA A 115 14.18 7.62 -5.65
CA ALA A 115 13.71 7.06 -6.91
C ALA A 115 13.86 8.01 -8.09
N VAL A 116 13.58 9.30 -7.88
CA VAL A 116 13.75 10.33 -8.92
C VAL A 116 15.22 10.76 -9.07
N LYS A 117 15.96 10.88 -7.97
CA LYS A 117 17.40 11.26 -8.00
C LYS A 117 18.22 10.25 -8.80
N TYR A 118 17.97 8.95 -8.63
CA TYR A 118 18.76 7.88 -9.28
C TYR A 118 18.05 7.24 -10.49
N ARG A 119 16.98 7.84 -11.00
CA ARG A 119 16.28 7.32 -12.19
C ARG A 119 17.15 7.38 -13.43
N VAL A 120 16.85 6.48 -14.37
CA VAL A 120 17.53 6.38 -15.66
C VAL A 120 16.56 6.58 -16.79
N LYS A 121 17.03 7.23 -17.85
CA LYS A 121 16.32 7.33 -19.12
C LYS A 121 16.74 6.17 -20.02
N ALA A 122 15.81 5.30 -20.36
CA ALA A 122 16.04 4.21 -21.28
C ALA A 122 16.13 4.70 -22.74
N SER A 123 16.59 3.83 -23.65
CA SER A 123 16.72 4.13 -25.09
C SER A 123 15.40 4.51 -25.77
N ASP A 124 14.24 4.11 -25.22
CA ASP A 124 12.91 4.49 -25.72
C ASP A 124 12.36 5.77 -25.09
N GLY A 125 13.17 6.47 -24.32
CA GLY A 125 12.81 7.69 -23.63
C GLY A 125 12.08 7.51 -22.29
N ARG A 126 11.72 6.27 -21.90
CA ARG A 126 11.04 6.00 -20.62
C ARG A 126 11.97 6.15 -19.44
N MET A 127 11.37 6.58 -18.31
CA MET A 127 12.08 6.74 -17.05
C MET A 127 11.89 5.50 -16.18
N TYR A 128 13.00 4.92 -15.72
CA TYR A 128 13.01 3.81 -14.76
C TYR A 128 13.80 4.20 -13.52
N GLY A 129 13.33 3.78 -12.35
CA GLY A 129 13.96 4.04 -11.07
C GLY A 129 13.36 3.16 -9.98
N GLY A 130 13.61 3.54 -8.75
CA GLY A 130 13.20 2.78 -7.58
C GLY A 130 14.40 2.25 -6.79
N PRO A 131 14.18 1.42 -5.77
CA PRO A 131 15.26 0.97 -4.88
C PRO A 131 16.43 0.29 -5.59
N MET A 132 16.17 -0.52 -6.64
CA MET A 132 17.22 -1.19 -7.38
C MET A 132 18.21 -0.19 -8.01
N TYR A 133 17.72 0.91 -8.56
CA TYR A 133 18.59 1.94 -9.13
C TYR A 133 19.29 2.78 -8.06
N ALA A 134 18.64 3.05 -6.94
CA ALA A 134 19.25 3.74 -5.81
C ALA A 134 20.38 2.89 -5.18
N LEU A 135 20.17 1.58 -5.03
CA LEU A 135 21.20 0.65 -4.54
C LEU A 135 22.38 0.52 -5.49
N GLU A 136 22.12 0.38 -6.80
CA GLU A 136 23.20 0.23 -7.79
C GLU A 136 23.97 1.54 -8.00
N ARG A 137 23.29 2.66 -8.24
CA ARG A 137 23.93 3.93 -8.60
C ARG A 137 24.35 4.78 -7.40
N GLY A 138 23.58 4.70 -6.30
CA GLY A 138 23.88 5.47 -5.09
C GLY A 138 24.89 4.79 -4.17
N LEU A 139 24.89 3.44 -4.13
CA LEU A 139 25.71 2.66 -3.20
C LEU A 139 26.65 1.66 -3.87
N ASN A 140 26.61 1.49 -5.18
CA ASN A 140 27.35 0.46 -5.93
C ASN A 140 27.06 -0.98 -5.46
N MET A 141 25.85 -1.22 -4.88
CA MET A 141 25.41 -2.50 -4.36
C MET A 141 24.53 -3.24 -5.35
N ARG A 142 25.03 -3.56 -6.55
CA ARG A 142 24.25 -4.24 -7.61
C ARG A 142 23.66 -5.58 -7.17
N TRP A 143 24.39 -6.35 -6.36
CA TRP A 143 23.90 -7.62 -5.85
C TRP A 143 22.61 -7.46 -5.02
N LEU A 144 22.56 -6.43 -4.16
CA LEU A 144 21.40 -6.13 -3.33
C LEU A 144 20.23 -5.56 -4.17
N ALA A 145 20.56 -4.81 -5.21
CA ALA A 145 19.58 -4.32 -6.19
C ALA A 145 18.90 -5.48 -6.95
N ILE A 146 19.67 -6.51 -7.34
CA ILE A 146 19.13 -7.73 -7.96
C ILE A 146 18.23 -8.48 -6.98
N LEU A 147 18.64 -8.65 -5.72
CA LEU A 147 17.80 -9.29 -4.70
C LEU A 147 16.47 -8.56 -4.50
N PHE A 148 16.50 -7.22 -4.40
CA PHE A 148 15.28 -6.41 -4.34
C PHE A 148 14.38 -6.68 -5.56
N ALA A 149 14.94 -6.66 -6.76
CA ALA A 149 14.18 -6.87 -7.99
C ALA A 149 13.57 -8.28 -8.06
N VAL A 150 14.31 -9.32 -7.63
CA VAL A 150 13.79 -10.70 -7.56
C VAL A 150 12.62 -10.79 -6.57
N PHE A 151 12.78 -10.26 -5.36
CA PHE A 151 11.71 -10.29 -4.37
C PHE A 151 10.48 -9.50 -4.83
N THR A 152 10.68 -8.35 -5.45
CA THR A 152 9.58 -7.54 -6.02
C THR A 152 8.85 -8.29 -7.14
N ALA A 153 9.57 -8.94 -8.04
CA ALA A 153 8.99 -9.73 -9.12
C ALA A 153 8.13 -10.89 -8.57
N LEU A 154 8.64 -11.63 -7.57
CA LEU A 154 7.92 -12.72 -6.93
C LEU A 154 6.70 -12.21 -6.13
N ALA A 155 6.86 -11.15 -5.34
CA ALA A 155 5.77 -10.54 -4.59
C ALA A 155 4.65 -10.04 -5.52
N SER A 156 4.99 -9.54 -6.71
CA SER A 156 4.00 -9.06 -7.68
C SER A 156 3.06 -10.16 -8.17
N PHE A 157 3.56 -11.39 -8.39
CA PHE A 157 2.75 -12.55 -8.76
C PHE A 157 1.89 -13.04 -7.59
N GLY A 158 2.37 -12.92 -6.36
CA GLY A 158 1.63 -13.29 -5.15
C GLY A 158 0.62 -12.20 -4.76
N ILE A 159 1.05 -11.23 -3.96
CA ILE A 159 0.18 -10.20 -3.35
C ILE A 159 -0.55 -9.37 -4.41
N GLY A 160 0.15 -8.97 -5.47
CA GLY A 160 -0.41 -8.10 -6.49
C GLY A 160 -1.30 -8.80 -7.51
N CYS A 161 -1.14 -10.11 -7.71
CA CYS A 161 -1.78 -10.86 -8.79
C CYS A 161 -2.76 -11.90 -8.26
N THR A 162 -2.23 -13.07 -7.86
CA THR A 162 -3.05 -14.25 -7.56
C THR A 162 -3.94 -14.07 -6.36
N VAL A 163 -3.44 -13.43 -5.30
CA VAL A 163 -4.20 -13.13 -4.08
C VAL A 163 -5.38 -12.20 -4.36
N GLN A 164 -5.17 -11.16 -5.16
CA GLN A 164 -6.25 -10.23 -5.50
C GLN A 164 -7.28 -10.87 -6.42
N ALA A 165 -6.84 -11.66 -7.42
CA ALA A 165 -7.74 -12.40 -8.30
C ALA A 165 -8.60 -13.40 -7.53
N ASN A 166 -8.02 -14.12 -6.55
CA ASN A 166 -8.74 -15.02 -5.67
C ASN A 166 -9.78 -14.29 -4.81
N SER A 167 -9.38 -13.16 -4.20
CA SER A 167 -10.28 -12.35 -3.38
C SER A 167 -11.48 -11.85 -4.19
N ILE A 168 -11.26 -11.40 -5.43
CA ILE A 168 -12.35 -10.99 -6.34
C ILE A 168 -13.26 -12.17 -6.66
N ALA A 169 -12.68 -13.33 -7.01
CA ALA A 169 -13.44 -14.50 -7.44
C ALA A 169 -14.27 -15.09 -6.31
N LEU A 170 -13.72 -15.22 -5.09
CA LEU A 170 -14.43 -15.71 -3.91
C LEU A 170 -15.55 -14.75 -3.51
N LEU A 171 -15.30 -13.45 -3.47
CA LEU A 171 -16.31 -12.46 -3.12
C LEU A 171 -17.46 -12.45 -4.12
N ALA A 172 -17.17 -12.57 -5.42
CA ALA A 172 -18.18 -12.66 -6.47
C ALA A 172 -18.99 -13.97 -6.37
N TYR A 173 -18.35 -15.07 -6.01
CA TYR A 173 -19.02 -16.35 -5.75
C TYR A 173 -19.94 -16.25 -4.53
N GLU A 174 -19.47 -15.73 -3.41
CA GLU A 174 -20.27 -15.59 -2.18
C GLU A 174 -21.45 -14.62 -2.33
N THR A 175 -21.26 -13.52 -3.10
CA THR A 175 -22.28 -12.46 -3.18
C THR A 175 -23.30 -12.71 -4.31
N PHE A 176 -22.83 -13.22 -5.46
CA PHE A 176 -23.64 -13.33 -6.67
C PHE A 176 -23.80 -14.76 -7.18
N GLY A 177 -23.15 -15.75 -6.53
CA GLY A 177 -23.17 -17.15 -6.98
C GLY A 177 -22.42 -17.38 -8.31
N LEU A 178 -21.56 -16.44 -8.73
CA LEU A 178 -20.83 -16.56 -10.00
C LEU A 178 -19.67 -17.54 -9.90
N PRO A 179 -19.53 -18.49 -10.87
CA PRO A 179 -18.40 -19.42 -10.86
C PRO A 179 -17.06 -18.69 -10.90
N THR A 180 -16.09 -19.11 -10.07
CA THR A 180 -14.78 -18.44 -9.93
C THR A 180 -13.99 -18.37 -11.24
N TRP A 181 -14.07 -19.41 -12.10
CA TRP A 181 -13.44 -19.43 -13.41
C TRP A 181 -14.01 -18.37 -14.37
N LEU A 182 -15.32 -18.11 -14.32
CA LEU A 182 -15.97 -17.09 -15.14
C LEU A 182 -15.52 -15.69 -14.73
N VAL A 183 -15.48 -15.44 -13.41
CA VAL A 183 -14.94 -14.20 -12.83
C VAL A 183 -13.47 -14.03 -13.21
N GLY A 184 -12.68 -15.11 -13.14
CA GLY A 184 -11.27 -15.11 -13.54
C GLY A 184 -11.08 -14.69 -15.00
N ILE A 185 -11.86 -15.22 -15.95
CA ILE A 185 -11.82 -14.81 -17.35
C ILE A 185 -12.13 -13.30 -17.48
N PHE A 186 -13.18 -12.83 -16.82
CA PHE A 186 -13.59 -11.43 -16.88
C PHE A 186 -12.51 -10.49 -16.35
N VAL A 187 -11.93 -10.79 -15.18
CA VAL A 187 -10.83 -10.03 -14.57
C VAL A 187 -9.60 -10.03 -15.50
N CYS A 188 -9.25 -11.18 -16.08
CA CYS A 188 -8.14 -11.28 -17.03
C CYS A 188 -8.34 -10.41 -18.26
N LEU A 189 -9.54 -10.40 -18.84
CA LEU A 189 -9.84 -9.57 -20.01
C LEU A 189 -9.73 -8.08 -19.70
N LEU A 190 -10.31 -7.65 -18.56
CA LEU A 190 -10.21 -6.26 -18.11
C LEU A 190 -8.76 -5.86 -17.81
N ALA A 191 -8.03 -6.71 -17.11
CA ALA A 191 -6.63 -6.45 -16.76
C ALA A 191 -5.76 -6.42 -18.04
N ALA A 192 -5.98 -7.33 -19.00
CA ALA A 192 -5.23 -7.37 -20.25
C ALA A 192 -5.37 -6.08 -21.05
N MET A 193 -6.60 -5.54 -21.17
CA MET A 193 -6.85 -4.27 -21.89
C MET A 193 -6.02 -3.11 -21.34
N VAL A 194 -5.73 -3.12 -20.03
CA VAL A 194 -4.97 -2.04 -19.38
C VAL A 194 -3.48 -2.36 -19.35
N ILE A 195 -3.09 -3.55 -18.87
CA ILE A 195 -1.69 -3.93 -18.64
C ILE A 195 -0.90 -3.97 -19.94
N LEU A 196 -1.50 -4.44 -21.04
CA LEU A 196 -0.81 -4.48 -22.34
C LEU A 196 -0.43 -3.07 -22.85
N GLY A 197 -1.15 -2.04 -22.45
CA GLY A 197 -0.84 -0.64 -22.75
C GLY A 197 0.32 -0.04 -21.93
N GLY A 198 0.80 -0.75 -20.90
CA GLY A 198 1.91 -0.34 -20.02
C GLY A 198 1.57 0.83 -19.10
N ILE A 199 2.61 1.48 -18.55
CA ILE A 199 2.45 2.49 -17.47
C ILE A 199 1.51 3.64 -17.84
N LYS A 200 1.49 4.10 -19.08
CA LYS A 200 0.60 5.18 -19.51
C LYS A 200 -0.88 4.80 -19.46
N ALA A 201 -1.21 3.56 -19.84
CA ALA A 201 -2.58 3.06 -19.77
C ALA A 201 -2.96 2.78 -18.32
N ILE A 202 -2.09 2.14 -17.55
CA ILE A 202 -2.29 1.88 -16.11
C ILE A 202 -2.54 3.19 -15.38
N ALA A 203 -1.67 4.19 -15.51
CA ALA A 203 -1.82 5.48 -14.85
C ALA A 203 -3.13 6.20 -15.26
N ARG A 204 -3.52 6.13 -16.55
CA ARG A 204 -4.78 6.72 -17.01
C ARG A 204 -6.00 6.08 -16.34
N VAL A 205 -6.02 4.76 -16.19
CA VAL A 205 -7.12 4.06 -15.50
C VAL A 205 -7.08 4.38 -14.02
N CYS A 206 -5.92 4.32 -13.37
CA CYS A 206 -5.77 4.59 -11.95
C CYS A 206 -6.16 6.03 -11.57
N THR A 207 -5.90 7.03 -12.43
CA THR A 207 -6.30 8.43 -12.17
C THR A 207 -7.81 8.63 -12.07
N ILE A 208 -8.61 7.74 -12.63
CA ILE A 208 -10.07 7.76 -12.55
C ILE A 208 -10.56 6.78 -11.47
N LEU A 209 -10.06 5.55 -11.51
CA LEU A 209 -10.54 4.47 -10.65
C LEU A 209 -10.25 4.75 -9.17
N VAL A 210 -9.02 5.19 -8.83
CA VAL A 210 -8.60 5.36 -7.43
C VAL A 210 -9.40 6.45 -6.70
N PRO A 211 -9.54 7.67 -7.22
CA PRO A 211 -10.39 8.66 -6.56
C PRO A 211 -11.84 8.20 -6.45
N PHE A 212 -12.38 7.57 -7.50
CA PHE A 212 -13.75 7.07 -7.50
C PHE A 212 -13.98 6.03 -6.40
N MET A 213 -13.13 4.99 -6.33
CA MET A 213 -13.27 3.93 -5.33
C MET A 213 -13.05 4.44 -3.90
N ALA A 214 -12.07 5.35 -3.71
CA ALA A 214 -11.78 5.94 -2.41
C ALA A 214 -12.94 6.81 -1.90
N ILE A 215 -13.50 7.67 -2.76
CA ILE A 215 -14.65 8.52 -2.41
C ILE A 215 -15.86 7.64 -2.09
N LEU A 216 -16.14 6.62 -2.90
CA LEU A 216 -17.26 5.72 -2.67
C LEU A 216 -17.16 5.01 -1.31
N TYR A 217 -15.96 4.50 -0.99
CA TYR A 217 -15.70 3.84 0.30
C TYR A 217 -15.81 4.81 1.48
N VAL A 218 -15.21 6.00 1.37
CA VAL A 218 -15.29 7.04 2.40
C VAL A 218 -16.73 7.49 2.64
N LEU A 219 -17.53 7.64 1.59
CA LEU A 219 -18.95 7.97 1.73
C LEU A 219 -19.70 6.88 2.50
N GLY A 220 -19.44 5.60 2.21
CA GLY A 220 -20.01 4.50 2.97
C GLY A 220 -19.61 4.54 4.46
N CYS A 221 -18.34 4.79 4.74
CA CYS A 221 -17.86 4.96 6.11
C CYS A 221 -18.56 6.16 6.81
N VAL A 222 -18.69 7.29 6.14
CA VAL A 222 -19.36 8.48 6.69
C VAL A 222 -20.83 8.19 7.01
N VAL A 223 -21.55 7.47 6.15
CA VAL A 223 -22.93 7.06 6.43
C VAL A 223 -23.00 6.23 7.71
N ILE A 224 -22.13 5.25 7.89
CA ILE A 224 -22.11 4.43 9.12
C ILE A 224 -21.79 5.29 10.35
N LEU A 225 -20.80 6.19 10.24
CA LEU A 225 -20.45 7.08 11.35
C LEU A 225 -21.59 8.04 11.72
N ILE A 226 -22.39 8.50 10.74
CA ILE A 226 -23.59 9.29 11.02
C ILE A 226 -24.65 8.44 11.72
N MET A 227 -24.86 7.19 11.27
CA MET A 227 -25.78 6.26 11.94
C MET A 227 -25.35 5.93 13.38
N ASN A 228 -24.04 5.87 13.62
CA ASN A 228 -23.43 5.60 14.91
C ASN A 228 -22.98 6.87 15.64
N SER A 229 -23.57 8.04 15.38
CA SER A 229 -23.09 9.34 15.86
C SER A 229 -22.81 9.40 17.36
N ASP A 230 -23.68 8.78 18.17
CA ASP A 230 -23.55 8.74 19.64
C ASP A 230 -22.36 7.89 20.12
N TYR A 231 -21.88 6.99 19.27
CA TYR A 231 -20.77 6.07 19.58
C TYR A 231 -19.43 6.50 18.95
N VAL A 232 -19.40 7.54 18.11
CA VAL A 232 -18.16 8.01 17.44
C VAL A 232 -17.16 8.52 18.47
N TRP A 233 -17.58 9.39 19.39
CA TRP A 233 -16.67 9.91 20.41
C TRP A 233 -16.22 8.84 21.41
N PRO A 234 -17.12 7.99 21.97
CA PRO A 234 -16.73 6.83 22.74
C PRO A 234 -15.77 5.88 22.04
N ALA A 235 -15.92 5.69 20.70
CA ALA A 235 -15.00 4.88 19.92
C ALA A 235 -13.59 5.51 19.85
N VAL A 236 -13.50 6.82 19.64
CA VAL A 236 -12.21 7.54 19.64
C VAL A 236 -11.54 7.40 21.01
N GLU A 237 -12.27 7.61 22.10
CA GLU A 237 -11.76 7.47 23.46
C GLU A 237 -11.27 6.03 23.72
N LEU A 238 -12.06 5.03 23.31
CA LEU A 238 -11.69 3.62 23.45
C LEU A 238 -10.45 3.26 22.63
N ILE A 239 -10.32 3.75 21.40
CA ILE A 239 -9.13 3.56 20.55
C ILE A 239 -7.88 4.11 21.23
N VAL A 240 -7.95 5.33 21.73
CA VAL A 240 -6.79 6.01 22.35
C VAL A 240 -6.43 5.34 23.67
N THR A 241 -7.40 5.10 24.54
CA THR A 241 -7.16 4.53 25.88
C THR A 241 -6.68 3.07 25.79
N SER A 242 -7.28 2.25 24.93
CA SER A 242 -6.89 0.84 24.74
C SER A 242 -5.52 0.66 24.10
N ALA A 243 -5.02 1.67 23.39
CA ALA A 243 -3.68 1.62 22.79
C ALA A 243 -2.56 1.58 23.85
N PHE A 244 -2.82 2.10 25.05
CA PHE A 244 -1.84 2.21 26.14
C PHE A 244 -2.29 1.53 27.43
N ASN A 245 -3.57 1.21 27.57
CA ASN A 245 -4.14 0.55 28.74
C ASN A 245 -5.11 -0.57 28.34
N PRO A 246 -4.71 -1.84 28.44
CA PRO A 246 -5.55 -2.96 28.03
C PRO A 246 -6.81 -3.14 28.89
N SER A 247 -6.79 -2.69 30.14
CA SER A 247 -7.95 -2.79 31.03
C SER A 247 -9.10 -1.86 30.63
N ALA A 248 -8.84 -0.84 29.78
CA ALA A 248 -9.87 0.04 29.24
C ALA A 248 -10.78 -0.64 28.19
N ALA A 249 -10.34 -1.74 27.62
CA ALA A 249 -11.11 -2.53 26.62
C ALA A 249 -12.14 -3.45 27.28
N GLY A 250 -13.02 -2.90 28.12
CA GLY A 250 -14.14 -3.65 28.72
C GLY A 250 -15.07 -4.26 27.65
N GLY A 251 -15.77 -5.34 27.98
CA GLY A 251 -16.64 -6.06 27.05
C GLY A 251 -15.90 -7.08 26.19
N GLY A 252 -16.30 -7.35 24.97
CA GLY A 252 -15.79 -8.42 24.11
C GLY A 252 -14.28 -8.41 23.73
N PHE A 253 -13.48 -7.46 24.24
CA PHE A 253 -12.04 -7.33 23.99
C PHE A 253 -11.14 -7.95 25.09
N MET A 254 -11.66 -8.83 25.89
CA MET A 254 -10.91 -9.48 26.97
C MET A 254 -9.71 -10.25 26.41
N GLY A 255 -8.49 -9.80 26.72
CA GLY A 255 -7.23 -10.47 26.40
C GLY A 255 -6.28 -9.72 25.46
N ALA A 256 -6.71 -8.64 24.80
CA ALA A 256 -5.77 -7.81 24.03
C ALA A 256 -4.83 -7.05 24.97
N THR A 257 -3.53 -7.27 24.82
CA THR A 257 -2.48 -6.52 25.54
C THR A 257 -2.04 -5.31 24.72
N VAL A 258 -1.42 -4.30 25.36
CA VAL A 258 -0.76 -3.18 24.67
C VAL A 258 0.20 -3.69 23.60
N MET A 259 0.93 -4.78 23.88
CA MET A 259 1.85 -5.40 22.94
C MET A 259 1.13 -5.99 21.71
N MET A 260 -0.02 -6.62 21.91
CA MET A 260 -0.84 -7.14 20.80
C MET A 260 -1.42 -5.99 19.97
N ALA A 261 -1.97 -4.96 20.59
CA ALA A 261 -2.46 -3.77 19.91
C ALA A 261 -1.37 -3.12 19.04
N ALA A 262 -0.18 -2.91 19.62
CA ALA A 262 0.97 -2.37 18.91
C ALA A 262 1.41 -3.30 17.76
N ARG A 263 1.61 -4.60 18.03
CA ARG A 263 2.06 -5.56 17.03
C ARG A 263 1.13 -5.63 15.82
N TYR A 264 -0.15 -5.88 16.06
CA TYR A 264 -1.11 -6.05 14.97
C TYR A 264 -1.44 -4.71 14.29
N GLY A 265 -1.57 -3.63 15.04
CA GLY A 265 -1.81 -2.31 14.47
C GLY A 265 -0.66 -1.84 13.58
N ILE A 266 0.58 -1.94 14.07
CA ILE A 266 1.77 -1.54 13.31
C ILE A 266 1.95 -2.45 12.08
N ALA A 267 1.89 -3.77 12.24
CA ALA A 267 2.08 -4.70 11.13
C ALA A 267 1.06 -4.47 10.01
N ARG A 268 -0.22 -4.28 10.35
CA ARG A 268 -1.26 -4.03 9.34
C ARG A 268 -1.20 -2.63 8.73
N GLY A 269 -0.79 -1.63 9.50
CA GLY A 269 -0.53 -0.30 8.96
C GLY A 269 0.63 -0.28 7.97
N LEU A 270 1.74 -0.93 8.30
CA LEU A 270 2.91 -1.07 7.41
C LEU A 270 2.58 -1.87 6.14
N PHE A 271 1.80 -2.95 6.29
CA PHE A 271 1.34 -3.75 5.16
C PHE A 271 0.43 -2.94 4.21
N SER A 272 -0.46 -2.09 4.76
CA SER A 272 -1.36 -1.26 3.96
C SER A 272 -0.63 -0.17 3.19
N ASN A 273 0.17 0.66 3.86
CA ASN A 273 0.79 1.83 3.22
C ASN A 273 2.08 1.53 2.48
N GLU A 274 2.66 0.34 2.65
CA GLU A 274 3.91 -0.10 2.00
C GLU A 274 5.09 0.88 2.17
N SER A 275 5.09 1.72 3.20
CA SER A 275 6.20 2.65 3.45
C SER A 275 7.42 1.89 3.93
N GLY A 276 8.55 2.04 3.24
CA GLY A 276 9.78 1.30 3.53
C GLY A 276 9.91 -0.02 2.76
N MET A 277 8.87 -0.45 2.03
CA MET A 277 8.93 -1.66 1.20
C MET A 277 9.59 -1.46 -0.16
N GLY A 278 9.60 -0.23 -0.68
CA GLY A 278 10.25 0.08 -1.95
C GLY A 278 9.41 -0.15 -3.20
N SER A 279 8.15 -0.54 -3.08
CA SER A 279 7.22 -0.77 -4.21
C SER A 279 6.82 0.54 -4.90
N ALA A 280 6.23 1.47 -4.16
CA ALA A 280 5.72 2.74 -4.69
C ALA A 280 6.79 3.65 -5.35
N PRO A 281 8.06 3.72 -4.90
CA PRO A 281 9.09 4.52 -5.57
C PRO A 281 9.37 4.06 -7.01
N ILE A 282 9.04 2.83 -7.39
CA ILE A 282 9.18 2.34 -8.76
C ILE A 282 8.34 3.19 -9.74
N VAL A 283 7.11 3.50 -9.38
CA VAL A 283 6.26 4.35 -10.23
C VAL A 283 6.52 5.84 -10.02
N ALA A 284 6.98 6.25 -8.83
CA ALA A 284 7.36 7.62 -8.57
C ALA A 284 8.49 8.10 -9.49
N ALA A 285 9.40 7.20 -9.88
CA ALA A 285 10.47 7.50 -10.83
C ALA A 285 9.98 7.87 -12.23
N ALA A 286 8.81 7.35 -12.64
CA ALA A 286 8.20 7.64 -13.94
C ALA A 286 7.47 9.00 -13.97
N ALA A 287 7.33 9.69 -12.83
CA ALA A 287 6.60 10.95 -12.75
C ALA A 287 7.30 12.11 -13.48
N GLN A 288 6.51 12.95 -14.12
CA GLN A 288 6.96 14.24 -14.67
C GLN A 288 7.21 15.20 -13.52
N THR A 289 8.48 15.49 -13.26
CA THR A 289 8.89 16.38 -12.17
C THR A 289 10.20 17.07 -12.47
N ARG A 290 10.34 18.35 -12.06
CA ARG A 290 11.52 19.17 -12.25
C ARG A 290 12.66 18.77 -11.32
N ASN A 291 12.34 18.38 -10.09
CA ASN A 291 13.32 17.94 -9.10
C ASN A 291 12.76 16.80 -8.23
N PRO A 292 13.65 16.05 -7.55
CA PRO A 292 13.28 14.90 -6.75
C PRO A 292 12.33 15.23 -5.59
N VAL A 293 12.48 16.41 -5.00
CA VAL A 293 11.75 16.83 -3.81
C VAL A 293 10.27 17.09 -4.07
N ARG A 294 9.93 17.59 -5.27
CA ARG A 294 8.52 17.76 -5.66
C ARG A 294 7.80 16.42 -5.68
N GLN A 295 8.38 15.43 -6.35
CA GLN A 295 7.79 14.09 -6.38
C GLN A 295 7.81 13.41 -5.02
N ALA A 296 8.81 13.65 -4.19
CA ALA A 296 8.86 13.17 -2.82
C ALA A 296 7.68 13.66 -1.98
N LEU A 297 7.34 14.96 -2.08
CA LEU A 297 6.16 15.53 -1.41
C LEU A 297 4.86 14.89 -1.91
N VAL A 298 4.72 14.70 -3.22
CA VAL A 298 3.56 14.02 -3.80
C VAL A 298 3.47 12.59 -3.32
N SER A 299 4.57 11.81 -3.37
CA SER A 299 4.62 10.42 -2.92
C SER A 299 4.24 10.27 -1.44
N SER A 300 4.67 11.20 -0.58
CA SER A 300 4.34 11.18 0.85
C SER A 300 2.84 11.30 1.12
N THR A 301 2.09 11.96 0.24
CA THR A 301 0.62 12.08 0.35
C THR A 301 -0.07 10.74 0.15
N GLY A 302 0.57 9.77 -0.52
CA GLY A 302 0.02 8.42 -0.69
C GLY A 302 -0.27 7.75 0.65
N THR A 303 0.71 7.77 1.57
CA THR A 303 0.54 7.22 2.92
C THR A 303 -0.53 7.95 3.73
N PHE A 304 -0.67 9.27 3.52
CA PHE A 304 -1.74 10.04 4.15
C PHE A 304 -3.11 9.55 3.69
N TRP A 305 -3.36 9.46 2.39
CA TRP A 305 -4.65 9.01 1.87
C TRP A 305 -4.95 7.56 2.24
N ASP A 306 -3.97 6.67 2.11
CA ASP A 306 -4.11 5.24 2.39
C ASP A 306 -4.41 4.97 3.88
N THR A 307 -3.53 5.44 4.76
CA THR A 307 -3.55 5.00 6.16
C THR A 307 -4.18 6.05 7.07
N VAL A 308 -3.79 7.34 6.92
CA VAL A 308 -4.29 8.40 7.81
C VAL A 308 -5.76 8.70 7.53
N VAL A 309 -6.24 8.51 6.28
CA VAL A 309 -7.65 8.69 5.92
C VAL A 309 -8.38 7.35 5.90
N ILE A 310 -8.05 6.44 4.96
CA ILE A 310 -8.88 5.25 4.71
C ILE A 310 -8.80 4.24 5.86
N CYS A 311 -7.59 3.85 6.32
CA CYS A 311 -7.49 2.88 7.44
C CYS A 311 -8.05 3.45 8.74
N ALA A 312 -7.84 4.75 9.03
CA ALA A 312 -8.40 5.38 10.22
C ALA A 312 -9.93 5.40 10.19
N MET A 313 -10.54 5.70 9.03
CA MET A 313 -12.00 5.65 8.88
C MET A 313 -12.53 4.23 9.04
N THR A 314 -11.88 3.23 8.43
CA THR A 314 -12.23 1.82 8.62
C THR A 314 -12.21 1.46 10.11
N GLY A 315 -11.11 1.77 10.81
CA GLY A 315 -10.96 1.48 12.24
C GLY A 315 -12.04 2.14 13.09
N LEU A 316 -12.35 3.41 12.81
CA LEU A 316 -13.38 4.15 13.53
C LEU A 316 -14.78 3.59 13.28
N VAL A 317 -15.10 3.23 12.02
CA VAL A 317 -16.34 2.54 11.66
C VAL A 317 -16.48 1.24 12.42
N LEU A 318 -15.43 0.41 12.46
CA LEU A 318 -15.49 -0.88 13.14
C LEU A 318 -15.71 -0.71 14.64
N VAL A 319 -14.93 0.14 15.31
CA VAL A 319 -15.05 0.31 16.77
C VAL A 319 -16.37 0.98 17.15
N SER A 320 -16.85 1.98 16.40
CA SER A 320 -18.17 2.58 16.66
C SER A 320 -19.32 1.59 16.42
N SER A 321 -19.22 0.72 15.41
CA SER A 321 -20.22 -0.30 15.14
C SER A 321 -20.27 -1.38 16.22
N ILE A 322 -19.11 -1.78 16.74
CA ILE A 322 -19.04 -2.71 17.88
C ILE A 322 -19.72 -2.13 19.12
N LEU A 323 -19.54 -0.85 19.38
CA LEU A 323 -20.19 -0.18 20.52
C LEU A 323 -21.70 0.00 20.30
N ALA A 324 -22.13 0.25 19.06
CA ALA A 324 -23.53 0.48 18.71
C ALA A 324 -24.35 -0.80 18.63
N TYR A 325 -23.73 -1.93 18.25
CA TYR A 325 -24.42 -3.19 17.96
C TYR A 325 -23.80 -4.34 18.76
N PRO A 326 -24.41 -4.74 19.89
CA PRO A 326 -23.89 -5.81 20.76
C PRO A 326 -23.82 -7.19 20.11
N ASP A 327 -24.51 -7.40 18.99
CA ASP A 327 -24.50 -8.63 18.20
C ASP A 327 -23.27 -8.77 17.29
N ILE A 328 -22.48 -7.72 17.14
CA ILE A 328 -21.22 -7.78 16.40
C ILE A 328 -20.14 -8.43 17.27
N THR A 329 -19.70 -9.62 16.86
CA THR A 329 -18.66 -10.38 17.55
C THR A 329 -17.35 -10.36 16.75
N PHE A 330 -16.22 -10.48 17.46
CA PHE A 330 -14.88 -10.38 16.86
C PHE A 330 -14.37 -11.69 16.23
N ALA A 331 -15.17 -12.74 16.22
CA ALA A 331 -14.72 -14.09 15.86
C ALA A 331 -14.10 -14.19 14.45
N ASP A 332 -14.51 -13.32 13.51
CA ASP A 332 -13.99 -13.31 12.14
C ASP A 332 -13.48 -11.91 11.74
N GLY A 333 -12.19 -11.67 11.93
CA GLY A 333 -11.58 -10.37 11.66
C GLY A 333 -11.88 -9.80 10.26
N ALA A 334 -11.91 -10.65 9.23
CA ALA A 334 -12.26 -10.24 7.87
C ALA A 334 -13.76 -9.90 7.72
N ALA A 335 -14.65 -10.56 8.48
CA ALA A 335 -16.08 -10.36 8.39
C ALA A 335 -16.58 -9.10 9.11
N LEU A 336 -15.79 -8.53 10.04
CA LEU A 336 -16.21 -7.35 10.81
C LEU A 336 -16.64 -6.19 9.92
N THR A 337 -15.87 -5.88 8.88
CA THR A 337 -16.22 -4.78 7.96
C THR A 337 -17.52 -5.09 7.20
N LYS A 338 -17.71 -6.36 6.79
CA LYS A 338 -18.94 -6.80 6.10
C LYS A 338 -20.15 -6.65 7.02
N VAL A 339 -20.02 -7.03 8.29
CA VAL A 339 -21.09 -6.88 9.28
C VAL A 339 -21.39 -5.41 9.57
N ALA A 340 -20.38 -4.57 9.75
CA ALA A 340 -20.57 -3.14 9.96
C ALA A 340 -21.29 -2.47 8.79
N PHE A 341 -20.86 -2.75 7.55
CA PHE A 341 -21.52 -2.22 6.36
C PHE A 341 -22.92 -2.76 6.14
N SER A 342 -23.22 -4.00 6.54
CA SER A 342 -24.57 -4.57 6.44
C SER A 342 -25.61 -3.82 7.26
N LYS A 343 -25.18 -2.98 8.21
CA LYS A 343 -26.10 -2.11 8.98
C LYS A 343 -26.67 -0.95 8.14
N ILE A 344 -26.06 -0.62 6.99
CA ILE A 344 -26.68 0.29 6.02
C ILE A 344 -27.74 -0.50 5.24
N PRO A 345 -29.04 -0.18 5.38
CA PRO A 345 -30.11 -0.95 4.72
C PRO A 345 -29.95 -0.95 3.19
N TYR A 346 -30.17 -2.10 2.58
CA TYR A 346 -30.20 -2.37 1.13
C TYR A 346 -28.89 -2.13 0.36
N ILE A 347 -28.10 -1.09 0.65
CA ILE A 347 -26.95 -0.69 -0.16
C ILE A 347 -25.59 -0.97 0.49
N GLY A 348 -25.54 -1.24 1.79
CA GLY A 348 -24.27 -1.38 2.51
C GLY A 348 -23.43 -2.57 2.04
N ALA A 349 -24.02 -3.76 1.96
CA ALA A 349 -23.30 -4.94 1.47
C ALA A 349 -22.89 -4.83 -0.01
N PRO A 350 -23.74 -4.39 -0.96
CA PRO A 350 -23.34 -4.11 -2.34
C PRO A 350 -22.22 -3.05 -2.45
N LEU A 351 -22.30 -1.99 -1.65
CA LEU A 351 -21.31 -0.92 -1.66
C LEU A 351 -19.95 -1.43 -1.22
N LEU A 352 -19.88 -2.20 -0.14
CA LEU A 352 -18.63 -2.79 0.32
C LEU A 352 -18.09 -3.81 -0.69
N THR A 353 -18.95 -4.69 -1.23
CA THR A 353 -18.57 -5.67 -2.25
C THR A 353 -17.94 -4.97 -3.46
N PHE A 354 -18.59 -3.95 -3.98
CA PHE A 354 -18.07 -3.16 -5.10
C PHE A 354 -16.76 -2.44 -4.73
N GLY A 355 -16.66 -1.92 -3.51
CA GLY A 355 -15.44 -1.32 -2.98
C GLY A 355 -14.27 -2.33 -2.99
N ILE A 356 -14.46 -3.52 -2.42
CA ILE A 356 -13.40 -4.55 -2.37
C ILE A 356 -13.02 -5.01 -3.80
N LEU A 357 -14.00 -5.20 -4.69
CA LEU A 357 -13.73 -5.59 -6.09
C LEU A 357 -12.86 -4.55 -6.80
N THR A 358 -13.20 -3.27 -6.67
CA THR A 358 -12.44 -2.17 -7.31
C THR A 358 -11.08 -1.99 -6.67
N PHE A 359 -10.95 -2.13 -5.35
CA PHE A 359 -9.68 -2.05 -4.62
C PHE A 359 -8.74 -3.19 -5.04
N ALA A 360 -9.22 -4.43 -5.06
CA ALA A 360 -8.42 -5.57 -5.49
C ALA A 360 -8.01 -5.46 -6.97
N PHE A 361 -8.91 -5.01 -7.85
CA PHE A 361 -8.60 -4.80 -9.26
C PHE A 361 -7.56 -3.69 -9.47
N SER A 362 -7.64 -2.57 -8.74
CA SER A 362 -6.64 -1.52 -8.81
C SER A 362 -5.26 -2.01 -8.35
N THR A 363 -5.20 -2.86 -7.32
CA THR A 363 -3.97 -3.47 -6.83
C THR A 363 -3.31 -4.36 -7.90
N ILE A 364 -4.11 -5.14 -8.65
CA ILE A 364 -3.62 -5.91 -9.81
C ILE A 364 -2.90 -5.00 -10.81
N LEU A 365 -3.49 -3.86 -11.14
CA LEU A 365 -2.91 -2.92 -12.10
C LEU A 365 -1.60 -2.29 -11.60
N GLY A 366 -1.57 -1.81 -10.37
CA GLY A 366 -0.40 -1.17 -9.78
C GLY A 366 0.79 -2.11 -9.66
N TRP A 367 0.57 -3.30 -9.09
CA TRP A 367 1.60 -4.32 -8.92
C TRP A 367 2.11 -4.93 -10.23
N SER A 368 1.28 -4.97 -11.28
CA SER A 368 1.75 -5.41 -12.61
C SER A 368 2.90 -4.56 -13.13
N TYR A 369 2.87 -3.25 -12.88
CA TYR A 369 3.95 -2.34 -13.25
C TYR A 369 5.18 -2.49 -12.36
N TYR A 370 5.01 -2.73 -11.06
CA TYR A 370 6.15 -2.95 -10.15
C TYR A 370 6.95 -4.18 -10.55
N GLY A 371 6.27 -5.31 -10.76
CA GLY A 371 6.93 -6.53 -11.19
C GLY A 371 7.53 -6.44 -12.59
N GLU A 372 6.85 -5.78 -13.56
CA GLU A 372 7.42 -5.51 -14.88
C GLU A 372 8.72 -4.70 -14.77
N SER A 373 8.74 -3.67 -13.94
CA SER A 373 9.92 -2.83 -13.76
C SER A 373 11.08 -3.58 -13.09
N ALA A 374 10.76 -4.47 -12.14
CA ALA A 374 11.74 -5.31 -11.47
C ALA A 374 12.38 -6.34 -12.44
N VAL A 375 11.55 -7.01 -13.23
CA VAL A 375 12.04 -7.97 -14.26
C VAL A 375 12.81 -7.25 -15.36
N ASN A 376 12.36 -6.06 -15.77
CA ASN A 376 13.06 -5.22 -16.73
C ASN A 376 14.46 -4.79 -16.24
N TYR A 377 14.63 -4.56 -14.94
CA TYR A 377 15.93 -4.26 -14.36
C TYR A 377 16.91 -5.45 -14.47
N ILE A 378 16.44 -6.69 -14.32
CA ILE A 378 17.27 -7.91 -14.35
C ILE A 378 17.63 -8.30 -15.78
N GLU A 379 16.61 -8.44 -16.66
CA GLU A 379 16.72 -9.08 -17.99
C GLU A 379 16.60 -8.07 -19.15
N GLY A 380 16.30 -6.82 -18.83
CA GLY A 380 16.07 -5.81 -19.84
C GLY A 380 14.66 -5.91 -20.46
N ARG A 381 14.39 -5.01 -21.40
CA ARG A 381 13.03 -4.73 -21.91
C ARG A 381 12.41 -5.80 -22.80
N ARG A 382 13.22 -6.70 -23.36
CA ARG A 382 12.72 -7.77 -24.24
C ARG A 382 11.73 -8.70 -23.56
N ILE A 383 11.85 -8.85 -22.23
CA ILE A 383 11.01 -9.74 -21.44
C ILE A 383 9.67 -9.13 -21.03
N ASN A 384 9.49 -7.79 -21.13
CA ASN A 384 8.29 -7.11 -20.60
C ASN A 384 6.99 -7.66 -21.20
N ARG A 385 6.97 -7.97 -22.51
CA ARG A 385 5.77 -8.54 -23.12
C ARG A 385 5.47 -9.94 -22.60
N PHE A 386 6.50 -10.76 -22.42
CA PHE A 386 6.36 -12.10 -21.85
C PHE A 386 5.88 -12.02 -20.41
N TYR A 387 6.47 -11.12 -19.60
CA TYR A 387 6.04 -10.88 -18.23
C TYR A 387 4.56 -10.51 -18.14
N ARG A 388 4.07 -9.58 -18.95
CA ARG A 388 2.66 -9.16 -18.97
C ARG A 388 1.72 -10.32 -19.28
N ILE A 389 2.07 -11.14 -20.29
CA ILE A 389 1.28 -12.33 -20.64
C ILE A 389 1.26 -13.31 -19.47
N LEU A 390 2.43 -13.62 -18.90
CA LEU A 390 2.54 -14.52 -17.75
C LEU A 390 1.73 -14.03 -16.55
N TYR A 391 1.76 -12.71 -16.30
CA TYR A 391 1.00 -12.08 -15.23
C TYR A 391 -0.52 -12.24 -15.43
N ILE A 392 -1.02 -12.04 -16.67
CA ILE A 392 -2.44 -12.24 -17.00
C ILE A 392 -2.84 -13.72 -16.87
N VAL A 393 -1.98 -14.64 -17.28
CA VAL A 393 -2.22 -16.09 -17.10
C VAL A 393 -2.28 -16.43 -15.60
N ALA A 394 -1.35 -15.89 -14.82
CA ALA A 394 -1.35 -16.10 -13.35
C ALA A 394 -2.61 -15.54 -12.67
N LEU A 395 -3.20 -14.45 -13.17
CA LEU A 395 -4.50 -13.94 -12.68
C LEU A 395 -5.60 -14.99 -12.83
N PHE A 396 -5.69 -15.66 -13.97
CA PHE A 396 -6.68 -16.71 -14.19
C PHE A 396 -6.53 -17.85 -13.18
N PHE A 397 -5.31 -18.40 -13.07
CA PHE A 397 -5.06 -19.48 -12.11
C PHE A 397 -5.28 -19.05 -10.66
N GLY A 398 -4.92 -17.81 -10.31
CA GLY A 398 -5.18 -17.23 -8.99
C GLY A 398 -6.65 -17.22 -8.61
N SER A 399 -7.55 -17.00 -9.58
CA SER A 399 -9.00 -16.97 -9.33
C SER A 399 -9.62 -18.34 -9.03
N ILE A 400 -8.97 -19.46 -9.41
CA ILE A 400 -9.55 -20.82 -9.31
C ILE A 400 -8.83 -21.76 -8.35
N ILE A 401 -7.59 -21.45 -7.94
CA ILE A 401 -6.78 -22.33 -7.09
C ILE A 401 -6.89 -21.88 -5.63
N ASN A 402 -6.88 -22.86 -4.69
CA ASN A 402 -6.73 -22.55 -3.27
C ASN A 402 -5.29 -22.08 -3.00
N LEU A 403 -5.13 -20.92 -2.36
CA LEU A 403 -3.90 -20.15 -2.37
C LEU A 403 -3.13 -20.13 -1.04
N ASP A 404 -3.43 -20.97 -0.05
CA ASP A 404 -2.84 -20.90 1.29
C ASP A 404 -1.31 -20.81 1.26
N ILE A 405 -0.66 -21.69 0.47
CA ILE A 405 0.80 -21.69 0.34
C ILE A 405 1.31 -20.45 -0.43
N ILE A 406 0.56 -20.00 -1.43
CA ILE A 406 0.94 -18.83 -2.25
C ILE A 406 0.86 -17.55 -1.41
N TRP A 407 -0.12 -17.45 -0.51
CA TRP A 407 -0.22 -16.36 0.45
C TRP A 407 1.03 -16.27 1.32
N ASN A 408 1.44 -17.38 1.93
CA ASN A 408 2.60 -17.42 2.82
C ASN A 408 3.90 -17.08 2.08
N ILE A 409 4.08 -17.59 0.86
CA ILE A 409 5.25 -17.26 0.02
C ILE A 409 5.22 -15.77 -0.35
N ALA A 410 4.09 -15.25 -0.78
CA ALA A 410 3.94 -13.86 -1.19
C ALA A 410 4.22 -12.90 -0.03
N ASP A 411 3.73 -13.20 1.17
CA ASP A 411 4.00 -12.43 2.38
C ASP A 411 5.49 -12.43 2.74
N CYS A 412 6.17 -13.58 2.62
CA CYS A 412 7.61 -13.65 2.83
C CYS A 412 8.37 -12.78 1.81
N MET A 413 8.03 -12.86 0.53
CA MET A 413 8.71 -12.09 -0.52
C MET A 413 8.49 -10.59 -0.33
N ASN A 414 7.28 -10.19 0.07
CA ASN A 414 6.94 -8.80 0.36
C ASN A 414 7.75 -8.26 1.56
N ALA A 415 7.90 -9.05 2.63
CA ALA A 415 8.74 -8.66 3.76
C ALA A 415 10.22 -8.59 3.37
N LEU A 416 10.71 -9.56 2.61
CA LEU A 416 12.12 -9.62 2.21
C LEU A 416 12.52 -8.49 1.27
N MET A 417 11.63 -7.98 0.42
CA MET A 417 11.96 -6.83 -0.43
C MET A 417 12.14 -5.54 0.37
N ALA A 418 11.56 -5.41 1.58
CA ALA A 418 11.76 -4.24 2.43
C ALA A 418 13.22 -4.09 2.88
N ILE A 419 13.93 -5.20 3.14
CA ILE A 419 15.29 -5.17 3.69
C ILE A 419 16.26 -4.41 2.78
N PRO A 420 16.42 -4.73 1.48
CA PRO A 420 17.28 -3.97 0.58
C PRO A 420 16.90 -2.49 0.48
N ASN A 421 15.59 -2.20 0.46
CA ASN A 421 15.11 -0.82 0.38
C ASN A 421 15.46 -0.03 1.65
N LEU A 422 15.32 -0.62 2.83
CA LEU A 422 15.68 0.03 4.10
C LEU A 422 17.18 0.29 4.19
N VAL A 423 18.01 -0.61 3.67
CA VAL A 423 19.46 -0.38 3.53
C VAL A 423 19.72 0.85 2.65
N ALA A 424 19.06 0.96 1.49
CA ALA A 424 19.19 2.12 0.63
C ALA A 424 18.76 3.42 1.35
N LEU A 425 17.60 3.41 2.01
CA LEU A 425 17.06 4.57 2.71
C LEU A 425 17.96 5.06 3.84
N LEU A 426 18.49 4.15 4.66
CA LEU A 426 19.35 4.49 5.79
C LEU A 426 20.71 5.02 5.34
N LEU A 427 21.37 4.33 4.39
CA LEU A 427 22.69 4.72 3.89
C LEU A 427 22.64 5.98 3.03
N LEU A 428 21.58 6.19 2.24
CA LEU A 428 21.39 7.39 1.43
C LEU A 428 20.61 8.51 2.14
N SER A 429 20.32 8.36 3.44
CA SER A 429 19.58 9.37 4.22
C SER A 429 20.27 10.75 4.25
N GLY A 430 21.61 10.78 4.15
CA GLY A 430 22.39 12.01 4.02
C GLY A 430 22.04 12.78 2.74
N ILE A 431 22.04 12.08 1.60
CA ILE A 431 21.69 12.65 0.29
C ILE A 431 20.22 13.11 0.29
N ALA A 432 19.32 12.30 0.84
CA ALA A 432 17.92 12.71 0.97
C ALA A 432 17.74 13.97 1.82
N ALA A 433 18.52 14.13 2.90
CA ALA A 433 18.50 15.32 3.75
C ALA A 433 19.06 16.56 3.05
N GLU A 434 20.13 16.39 2.28
CA GLU A 434 20.77 17.47 1.50
C GLU A 434 19.84 18.00 0.42
N GLU A 435 19.26 17.12 -0.41
CA GLU A 435 18.28 17.48 -1.44
C GLU A 435 17.04 18.16 -0.83
N THR A 436 16.57 17.64 0.30
CA THR A 436 15.45 18.23 1.04
C THR A 436 15.80 19.64 1.52
N LYS A 437 16.99 19.86 2.04
CA LYS A 437 17.46 21.19 2.45
C LYS A 437 17.55 22.13 1.25
N LYS A 438 18.11 21.66 0.13
CA LYS A 438 18.35 22.43 -1.09
C LYS A 438 17.06 22.94 -1.73
N TYR A 439 16.02 22.09 -1.85
CA TYR A 439 14.80 22.43 -2.55
C TYR A 439 13.63 22.79 -1.63
N LEU A 440 13.41 22.02 -0.55
CA LEU A 440 12.23 22.23 0.31
C LEU A 440 12.41 23.36 1.30
N TRP A 441 13.50 23.31 2.06
CA TRP A 441 13.72 24.29 3.13
C TRP A 441 14.32 25.60 2.64
N ALA A 442 14.91 25.62 1.45
CA ALA A 442 15.34 26.84 0.78
C ALA A 442 14.27 27.49 -0.13
N ASN A 443 13.03 26.94 -0.14
CA ASN A 443 11.91 27.38 -0.98
C ASN A 443 12.19 27.41 -2.50
N ARG A 444 12.99 26.42 -2.98
CA ARG A 444 13.42 26.27 -4.37
C ARG A 444 12.71 25.11 -5.08
N LEU A 445 11.45 24.82 -4.72
CA LEU A 445 10.68 23.70 -5.30
C LEU A 445 10.39 23.85 -6.80
N ASP A 446 10.40 25.06 -7.33
CA ASP A 446 10.14 25.32 -8.75
C ASP A 446 11.41 25.28 -9.63
N ASP A 447 12.58 25.16 -9.03
CA ASP A 447 13.85 25.04 -9.75
C ASP A 447 14.00 23.65 -10.38
N GLU A 448 14.69 23.59 -11.50
CA GLU A 448 15.06 22.32 -12.14
C GLU A 448 16.21 21.64 -11.39
N MET A 449 16.28 20.31 -11.52
CA MET A 449 17.38 19.54 -10.99
C MET A 449 18.66 19.91 -11.78
N GLU A 450 19.69 20.31 -11.07
CA GLU A 450 21.03 20.47 -11.65
C GLU A 450 21.50 19.07 -12.12
N GLU A 451 21.85 18.95 -13.41
CA GLU A 451 22.44 17.72 -13.96
C GLU A 451 23.88 17.68 -13.47
N ASP A 452 24.22 16.70 -12.59
CA ASP A 452 25.59 16.42 -12.12
C ASP A 452 26.42 15.78 -13.22
#